data_89b9fe1b2bb4179c207725b691e92c83
#
_entry.id   89b9fe1b2bb4179c207725b691e92c83
#
_cell.length_a   1.000
_cell.length_b   1.000
_cell.length_c   1.000
_cell.angle_alpha   90.00
_cell.angle_beta   90.00
_cell.angle_gamma   90.00
#
_symmetry.space_group_name_H-M   'P 1'
#
loop_
_entity.id
_entity.type
_entity.pdbx_description
1 polymer ?
#
loop_
_entity_poly.entity_id
_entity_poly.type
_entity_poly.pdbx_seq_one_letter_code
_entity_poly.pdbx_strand_id
1 'polypeptide(L)'
;MLRRVCTAILLSMILAAPALAADTKSHRLLIQVDQNDPDVMNLALNNATNVIEYYRTKNEAVDVDIVTYGPGLNMLRADTSPVQERIKRFKEMAFPGKIQFSACNVTKQGMEKREGHAIDLVSDATSVPSGVVHLMELQEEGWSYVRP
;
A
#
# COMPACT_ATOMS: atom_id res chain seq x y z
N MET A 1 6.38 79.83 6.24
CA MET A 1 7.18 78.78 6.93
C MET A 1 6.56 77.46 6.67
N LEU A 2 7.15 76.65 5.77
CA LEU A 2 6.57 75.42 5.27
C LEU A 2 7.32 74.25 5.91
N ARG A 3 6.69 73.51 6.90
CA ARG A 3 7.25 72.34 7.56
C ARG A 3 7.00 71.12 6.66
N ARG A 4 8.10 70.60 6.06
CA ARG A 4 8.09 69.32 5.35
C ARG A 4 8.15 68.19 6.34
N VAL A 5 7.11 67.40 6.43
CA VAL A 5 7.09 66.12 7.18
C VAL A 5 7.49 65.03 6.21
N CYS A 6 8.72 64.44 6.42
CA CYS A 6 9.14 63.25 5.69
C CYS A 6 8.63 62.03 6.41
N THR A 7 7.63 61.37 5.83
CA THR A 7 7.12 60.06 6.29
C THR A 7 8.03 58.99 5.70
N ALA A 8 8.85 58.36 6.53
CA ALA A 8 9.65 57.20 6.14
C ALA A 8 8.77 55.93 6.15
N ILE A 9 8.47 55.38 5.01
CA ILE A 9 7.79 54.07 4.87
C ILE A 9 8.85 52.97 5.03
N LEU A 10 8.87 52.29 6.16
CA LEU A 10 9.65 51.09 6.38
C LEU A 10 8.97 49.92 5.67
N LEU A 11 9.49 49.52 4.52
CA LEU A 11 9.06 48.35 3.78
C LEU A 11 9.67 47.09 4.46
N SER A 12 8.87 46.42 5.29
CA SER A 12 9.27 45.16 5.93
C SER A 12 9.24 44.03 4.90
N MET A 13 10.41 43.66 4.40
CA MET A 13 10.60 42.51 3.48
C MET A 13 10.53 41.23 4.31
N ILE A 14 9.35 40.57 4.31
CA ILE A 14 9.18 39.24 4.89
C ILE A 14 9.92 38.24 4.01
N LEU A 15 11.12 37.78 4.42
CA LEU A 15 11.80 36.64 3.83
C LEU A 15 10.97 35.39 4.15
N ALA A 16 10.15 34.93 3.23
CA ALA A 16 9.58 33.60 3.28
C ALA A 16 10.71 32.59 3.03
N ALA A 17 11.22 31.98 4.11
CA ALA A 17 12.13 30.85 3.98
C ALA A 17 11.35 29.69 3.31
N PRO A 18 11.91 29.07 2.23
CA PRO A 18 11.32 27.85 1.71
C PRO A 18 11.35 26.80 2.81
N ALA A 19 10.19 26.32 3.23
CA ALA A 19 10.11 25.12 4.05
C ALA A 19 10.71 23.98 3.20
N LEU A 20 11.93 23.54 3.52
CA LEU A 20 12.43 22.26 3.03
C LEU A 20 11.45 21.20 3.52
N ALA A 21 10.56 20.76 2.64
CA ALA A 21 9.85 19.51 2.83
C ALA A 21 10.94 18.45 2.96
N ALA A 22 11.11 17.90 4.15
CA ALA A 22 11.98 16.75 4.34
C ALA A 22 11.45 15.68 3.41
N ASP A 23 12.28 15.30 2.42
CA ASP A 23 12.00 14.19 1.52
C ASP A 23 12.00 12.91 2.38
N THR A 24 10.85 12.61 2.97
CA THR A 24 10.69 11.40 3.78
C THR A 24 10.81 10.23 2.83
N LYS A 25 11.95 9.55 2.88
CA LYS A 25 12.19 8.36 2.07
C LYS A 25 11.03 7.41 2.26
N SER A 26 10.30 7.16 1.17
CA SER A 26 9.20 6.19 1.13
C SER A 26 9.73 4.86 0.60
N HIS A 27 9.46 3.79 1.33
CA HIS A 27 9.78 2.43 0.91
C HIS A 27 8.56 1.80 0.28
N ARG A 28 8.77 0.91 -0.70
CA ARG A 28 7.68 0.24 -1.42
C ARG A 28 7.94 -1.26 -1.43
N LEU A 29 7.05 -2.00 -0.80
CA LEU A 29 7.13 -3.45 -0.64
C LEU A 29 6.01 -4.14 -1.41
N LEU A 30 6.37 -5.04 -2.29
CA LEU A 30 5.48 -5.87 -3.08
C LEU A 30 5.60 -7.32 -2.61
N ILE A 31 4.49 -7.92 -2.18
CA ILE A 31 4.43 -9.30 -1.72
C ILE A 31 3.52 -10.12 -2.63
N GLN A 32 4.03 -11.24 -3.14
CA GLN A 32 3.25 -12.19 -3.93
C GLN A 32 2.67 -13.29 -3.05
N VAL A 33 1.37 -13.60 -3.22
CA VAL A 33 0.74 -14.79 -2.65
C VAL A 33 0.05 -15.57 -3.77
N ASP A 34 0.56 -16.76 -4.09
CA ASP A 34 0.05 -17.61 -5.17
C ASP A 34 -0.38 -19.01 -4.69
N GLN A 35 -0.34 -19.26 -3.37
CA GLN A 35 -0.69 -20.54 -2.77
C GLN A 35 -1.91 -20.41 -1.88
N ASN A 36 -2.78 -21.42 -1.91
CA ASN A 36 -3.90 -21.56 -0.96
C ASN A 36 -3.42 -22.27 0.31
N ASP A 37 -2.51 -21.61 1.03
CA ASP A 37 -1.91 -22.11 2.26
C ASP A 37 -2.00 -21.03 3.34
N PRO A 38 -2.71 -21.29 4.46
CA PRO A 38 -2.83 -20.34 5.56
C PRO A 38 -1.48 -19.91 6.16
N ASP A 39 -0.47 -20.79 6.18
CA ASP A 39 0.85 -20.47 6.72
C ASP A 39 1.58 -19.48 5.81
N VAL A 40 1.51 -19.68 4.48
CA VAL A 40 2.04 -18.72 3.49
C VAL A 40 1.34 -17.38 3.57
N MET A 41 0.00 -17.35 3.70
CA MET A 41 -0.77 -16.11 3.87
C MET A 41 -0.41 -15.39 5.15
N ASN A 42 -0.25 -16.12 6.25
CA ASN A 42 0.20 -15.56 7.53
C ASN A 42 1.64 -15.04 7.45
N LEU A 43 2.54 -15.76 6.76
CA LEU A 43 3.92 -15.33 6.55
C LEU A 43 3.98 -14.04 5.73
N ALA A 44 3.16 -13.90 4.68
CA ALA A 44 3.04 -12.66 3.90
C ALA A 44 2.69 -11.46 4.80
N LEU A 45 1.66 -11.62 5.65
CA LEU A 45 1.26 -10.57 6.59
C LEU A 45 2.33 -10.28 7.66
N ASN A 46 3.05 -11.31 8.14
CA ASN A 46 4.16 -11.13 9.08
C ASN A 46 5.31 -10.35 8.44
N ASN A 47 5.68 -10.69 7.20
CA ASN A 47 6.75 -9.99 6.46
C ASN A 47 6.41 -8.51 6.27
N ALA A 48 5.17 -8.21 5.87
CA ALA A 48 4.71 -6.82 5.76
C ALA A 48 4.76 -6.10 7.12
N THR A 49 4.29 -6.73 8.20
CA THR A 49 4.36 -6.17 9.56
C THR A 49 5.80 -5.83 9.94
N ASN A 50 6.72 -6.78 9.78
CA ASN A 50 8.13 -6.60 10.13
C ASN A 50 8.77 -5.41 9.41
N VAL A 51 8.49 -5.26 8.11
CA VAL A 51 9.04 -4.16 7.31
C VAL A 51 8.44 -2.82 7.75
N ILE A 52 7.11 -2.75 7.96
CA ILE A 52 6.44 -1.53 8.43
C ILE A 52 6.99 -1.12 9.80
N GLU A 53 7.09 -2.05 10.73
CA GLU A 53 7.59 -1.76 12.09
C GLU A 53 9.04 -1.30 12.08
N TYR A 54 9.90 -1.95 11.30
CA TYR A 54 11.30 -1.57 11.16
C TYR A 54 11.46 -0.12 10.67
N TYR A 55 10.78 0.27 9.61
CA TYR A 55 10.89 1.62 9.07
C TYR A 55 10.16 2.67 9.91
N ARG A 56 9.10 2.27 10.63
CA ARG A 56 8.44 3.14 11.61
C ARG A 56 9.40 3.61 12.71
N THR A 57 10.32 2.74 13.17
CA THR A 57 11.34 3.16 14.16
C THR A 57 12.29 4.24 13.63
N LYS A 58 12.34 4.41 12.31
CA LYS A 58 13.16 5.43 11.62
C LYS A 58 12.36 6.66 11.19
N ASN A 59 11.05 6.70 11.49
CA ASN A 59 10.10 7.69 10.99
C ASN A 59 10.01 7.70 9.45
N GLU A 60 10.19 6.57 8.81
CA GLU A 60 10.10 6.38 7.36
C GLU A 60 8.80 5.62 7.02
N ALA A 61 8.10 6.06 5.96
CA ALA A 61 6.87 5.43 5.50
C ALA A 61 7.16 4.19 4.63
N VAL A 62 6.24 3.21 4.68
CA VAL A 62 6.28 2.03 3.79
C VAL A 62 4.92 1.87 3.12
N ASP A 63 4.90 1.85 1.80
CA ASP A 63 3.75 1.41 1.03
C ASP A 63 3.89 -0.10 0.77
N VAL A 64 2.81 -0.84 0.97
CA VAL A 64 2.78 -2.30 0.77
C VAL A 64 1.67 -2.65 -0.19
N ASP A 65 1.96 -3.50 -1.16
CA ASP A 65 0.94 -4.18 -1.98
C ASP A 65 1.10 -5.70 -1.86
N ILE A 66 0.05 -6.37 -1.40
CA ILE A 66 -0.01 -7.84 -1.35
C ILE A 66 -0.86 -8.31 -2.53
N VAL A 67 -0.20 -8.84 -3.54
CA VAL A 67 -0.82 -9.28 -4.79
C VAL A 67 -1.13 -10.76 -4.74
N THR A 68 -2.40 -11.10 -4.93
CA THR A 68 -2.89 -12.49 -4.93
C THR A 68 -3.36 -12.93 -6.30
N TYR A 69 -2.96 -14.13 -6.73
CA TYR A 69 -3.44 -14.77 -7.95
C TYR A 69 -3.36 -16.30 -7.84
N GLY A 70 -3.88 -17.01 -8.84
CA GLY A 70 -3.96 -18.46 -8.77
C GLY A 70 -4.65 -18.93 -7.46
N PRO A 71 -4.20 -20.05 -6.86
CA PRO A 71 -4.76 -20.52 -5.59
C PRO A 71 -4.68 -19.51 -4.44
N GLY A 72 -3.69 -18.59 -4.47
CA GLY A 72 -3.52 -17.56 -3.46
C GLY A 72 -4.65 -16.53 -3.37
N LEU A 73 -5.51 -16.42 -4.42
CA LEU A 73 -6.68 -15.56 -4.38
C LEU A 73 -7.62 -15.88 -3.21
N ASN A 74 -7.59 -17.12 -2.69
CA ASN A 74 -8.36 -17.51 -1.50
C ASN A 74 -8.04 -16.64 -0.28
N MET A 75 -6.85 -16.05 -0.20
CA MET A 75 -6.52 -15.06 0.84
C MET A 75 -7.50 -13.90 0.91
N LEU A 76 -8.04 -13.47 -0.24
CA LEU A 76 -8.90 -12.29 -0.37
C LEU A 76 -10.37 -12.62 -0.63
N ARG A 77 -10.77 -13.87 -0.60
CA ARG A 77 -12.19 -14.25 -0.75
C ARG A 77 -12.95 -13.97 0.55
N ALA A 78 -14.15 -13.40 0.43
CA ALA A 78 -15.00 -13.10 1.58
C ALA A 78 -15.57 -14.36 2.25
N ASP A 79 -15.72 -15.46 1.50
CA ASP A 79 -16.32 -16.72 1.97
C ASP A 79 -15.31 -17.70 2.57
N THR A 80 -14.05 -17.68 2.13
CA THR A 80 -13.09 -18.75 2.47
C THR A 80 -11.75 -18.26 3.03
N SER A 81 -11.50 -16.95 3.08
CA SER A 81 -10.22 -16.43 3.58
C SER A 81 -9.95 -16.84 5.02
N PRO A 82 -8.85 -17.56 5.32
CA PRO A 82 -8.47 -17.91 6.68
C PRO A 82 -7.86 -16.74 7.46
N VAL A 83 -7.55 -15.62 6.80
CA VAL A 83 -6.85 -14.48 7.38
C VAL A 83 -7.65 -13.17 7.32
N GLN A 84 -8.96 -13.24 7.05
CA GLN A 84 -9.82 -12.08 6.87
C GLN A 84 -9.74 -11.08 8.02
N GLU A 85 -9.79 -11.54 9.27
CA GLU A 85 -9.70 -10.67 10.45
C GLU A 85 -8.33 -10.00 10.58
N ARG A 86 -7.28 -10.64 10.09
CA ARG A 86 -5.95 -10.02 10.04
C ARG A 86 -5.91 -8.91 8.98
N ILE A 87 -6.46 -9.14 7.80
CA ILE A 87 -6.54 -8.16 6.70
C ILE A 87 -7.21 -6.88 7.17
N LYS A 88 -8.37 -6.97 7.84
CA LYS A 88 -9.09 -5.81 8.39
C LYS A 88 -8.22 -4.96 9.32
N ARG A 89 -7.50 -5.60 10.24
CA ARG A 89 -6.62 -4.91 11.19
C ARG A 89 -5.36 -4.35 10.54
N PHE A 90 -4.94 -4.93 9.45
CA PHE A 90 -3.68 -4.57 8.79
C PHE A 90 -3.71 -3.15 8.19
N LYS A 91 -4.88 -2.73 7.72
CA LYS A 91 -5.07 -1.40 7.11
C LYS A 91 -4.75 -0.24 8.06
N GLU A 92 -4.99 -0.44 9.36
CA GLU A 92 -4.73 0.56 10.40
C GLU A 92 -3.22 0.68 10.73
N MET A 93 -2.43 -0.35 10.42
CA MET A 93 -1.01 -0.42 10.79
C MET A 93 -0.08 0.39 9.88
N ALA A 94 -0.46 0.63 8.63
CA ALA A 94 0.44 1.20 7.62
C ALA A 94 0.67 2.70 7.74
N PHE A 95 -0.16 3.43 8.49
CA PHE A 95 -0.01 4.88 8.58
C PHE A 95 1.41 5.27 9.06
N PRO A 96 2.11 6.20 8.40
CA PRO A 96 1.65 7.10 7.31
C PRO A 96 1.72 6.50 5.89
N GLY A 97 2.25 5.29 5.68
CA GLY A 97 2.24 4.59 4.41
C GLY A 97 0.85 4.03 4.06
N LYS A 98 0.79 3.24 2.99
CA LYS A 98 -0.45 2.63 2.50
C LYS A 98 -0.31 1.11 2.43
N ILE A 99 -1.42 0.40 2.68
CA ILE A 99 -1.54 -1.03 2.39
C ILE A 99 -2.62 -1.24 1.35
N GLN A 100 -2.29 -2.00 0.33
CA GLN A 100 -3.20 -2.49 -0.69
C GLN A 100 -3.18 -4.01 -0.71
N PHE A 101 -4.34 -4.60 -0.96
CA PHE A 101 -4.51 -6.02 -1.25
C PHE A 101 -5.07 -6.15 -2.66
N SER A 102 -4.25 -6.63 -3.58
CA SER A 102 -4.55 -6.68 -5.01
C SER A 102 -4.98 -8.08 -5.43
N ALA A 103 -6.24 -8.21 -5.85
CA ALA A 103 -6.86 -9.47 -6.29
C ALA A 103 -6.84 -9.59 -7.81
N CYS A 104 -6.25 -10.65 -8.36
CA CYS A 104 -6.19 -10.92 -9.79
C CYS A 104 -7.58 -11.23 -10.37
N ASN A 105 -8.10 -10.37 -11.24
CA ASN A 105 -9.41 -10.57 -11.85
C ASN A 105 -9.45 -11.77 -12.81
N VAL A 106 -8.37 -12.05 -13.56
CA VAL A 106 -8.28 -13.26 -14.40
C VAL A 106 -8.46 -14.52 -13.54
N THR A 107 -7.81 -14.57 -12.37
CA THR A 107 -7.96 -15.70 -11.45
C THR A 107 -9.39 -15.78 -10.91
N LYS A 108 -9.94 -14.64 -10.47
CA LYS A 108 -11.31 -14.56 -9.94
C LYS A 108 -12.32 -15.12 -10.94
N GLN A 109 -12.30 -14.61 -12.17
CA GLN A 109 -13.17 -15.08 -13.23
C GLN A 109 -13.01 -16.58 -13.54
N GLY A 110 -11.76 -17.07 -13.53
CA GLY A 110 -11.47 -18.49 -13.69
C GLY A 110 -12.04 -19.36 -12.58
N MET A 111 -12.03 -18.89 -11.34
CA MET A 111 -12.65 -19.57 -10.19
C MET A 111 -14.18 -19.53 -10.30
N GLU A 112 -14.78 -18.37 -10.58
CA GLU A 112 -16.23 -18.22 -10.77
C GLU A 112 -16.77 -19.16 -11.84
N LYS A 113 -16.06 -19.28 -12.96
CA LYS A 113 -16.43 -20.22 -14.03
C LYS A 113 -16.40 -21.68 -13.59
N ARG A 114 -15.40 -22.06 -12.76
CA ARG A 114 -15.29 -23.45 -12.26
C ARG A 114 -16.30 -23.77 -11.17
N GLU A 115 -16.57 -22.79 -10.29
CA GLU A 115 -17.46 -22.96 -9.14
C GLU A 115 -18.94 -22.72 -9.49
N GLY A 116 -19.20 -22.05 -10.60
CA GLY A 116 -20.57 -21.78 -11.11
C GLY A 116 -21.31 -20.66 -10.35
N HIS A 117 -20.60 -19.86 -9.58
CA HIS A 117 -21.16 -18.70 -8.84
C HIS A 117 -20.16 -17.55 -8.74
N ALA A 118 -20.66 -16.36 -8.44
CA ALA A 118 -19.84 -15.18 -8.18
C ALA A 118 -19.00 -15.37 -6.91
N ILE A 119 -17.77 -14.82 -6.95
CA ILE A 119 -16.87 -14.79 -5.80
C ILE A 119 -16.76 -13.36 -5.29
N ASP A 120 -17.21 -13.14 -4.06
CA ASP A 120 -17.03 -11.87 -3.39
C ASP A 120 -15.63 -11.78 -2.77
N LEU A 121 -15.03 -10.63 -2.90
CA LEU A 121 -13.76 -10.32 -2.24
C LEU A 121 -14.01 -9.61 -0.91
N VAL A 122 -13.07 -9.72 0.01
CA VAL A 122 -13.09 -8.92 1.23
C VAL A 122 -13.12 -7.43 0.89
N SER A 123 -13.77 -6.61 1.70
CA SER A 123 -13.98 -5.17 1.44
C SER A 123 -12.68 -4.37 1.26
N ASP A 124 -11.59 -4.90 1.79
CA ASP A 124 -10.26 -4.26 1.74
C ASP A 124 -9.46 -4.62 0.48
N ALA A 125 -9.97 -5.54 -0.34
CA ALA A 125 -9.31 -5.95 -1.58
C ALA A 125 -9.70 -5.04 -2.76
N THR A 126 -8.72 -4.77 -3.60
CA THR A 126 -8.89 -4.08 -4.88
C THR A 126 -8.66 -5.07 -6.02
N SER A 127 -9.59 -5.12 -6.98
CA SER A 127 -9.41 -5.98 -8.16
C SER A 127 -8.44 -5.32 -9.14
N VAL A 128 -7.44 -6.09 -9.60
CA VAL A 128 -6.52 -5.69 -10.68
C VAL A 128 -6.74 -6.58 -11.90
N PRO A 129 -6.58 -6.09 -13.13
CA PRO A 129 -6.84 -6.87 -14.34
C PRO A 129 -6.11 -8.21 -14.36
N SER A 130 -4.81 -8.22 -14.07
CA SER A 130 -3.97 -9.42 -13.98
C SER A 130 -2.96 -9.26 -12.85
N GLY A 131 -2.94 -10.20 -11.90
CA GLY A 131 -1.99 -10.14 -10.80
C GLY A 131 -0.53 -10.20 -11.24
N VAL A 132 -0.21 -11.05 -12.23
CA VAL A 132 1.17 -11.16 -12.71
C VAL A 132 1.63 -9.92 -13.48
N VAL A 133 0.75 -9.28 -14.24
CA VAL A 133 1.07 -8.01 -14.92
C VAL A 133 1.29 -6.92 -13.88
N HIS A 134 0.41 -6.83 -12.90
CA HIS A 134 0.53 -5.87 -11.79
C HIS A 134 1.85 -6.03 -11.01
N LEU A 135 2.29 -7.28 -10.76
CA LEU A 135 3.61 -7.55 -10.18
C LEU A 135 4.76 -7.02 -11.05
N MET A 136 4.66 -7.15 -12.36
CA MET A 136 5.69 -6.65 -13.29
C MET A 136 5.73 -5.12 -13.27
N GLU A 137 4.57 -4.47 -13.42
CA GLU A 137 4.46 -3.01 -13.43
C GLU A 137 5.02 -2.38 -12.15
N LEU A 138 4.66 -2.91 -10.98
CA LEU A 138 5.19 -2.41 -9.71
C LEU A 138 6.70 -2.62 -9.58
N GLN A 139 7.26 -3.73 -10.08
CA GLN A 139 8.70 -3.93 -10.09
C GLN A 139 9.41 -2.96 -11.04
N GLU A 140 8.84 -2.67 -12.21
CA GLU A 140 9.33 -1.65 -13.13
C GLU A 140 9.30 -0.24 -12.52
N GLU A 141 8.33 0.03 -11.64
CA GLU A 141 8.26 1.24 -10.82
C GLU A 141 9.26 1.26 -9.65
N GLY A 142 10.02 0.18 -9.45
CA GLY A 142 11.06 0.08 -8.41
C GLY A 142 10.55 -0.40 -7.04
N TRP A 143 9.45 -1.15 -6.98
CA TRP A 143 9.02 -1.82 -5.76
C TRP A 143 9.96 -2.99 -5.42
N SER A 144 10.24 -3.15 -4.13
CA SER A 144 11.00 -4.30 -3.62
C SER A 144 10.10 -5.52 -3.55
N TYR A 145 10.43 -6.58 -4.30
CA TYR A 145 9.62 -7.78 -4.40
C TYR A 145 10.04 -8.85 -3.39
N VAL A 146 9.06 -9.44 -2.71
CA VAL A 146 9.21 -10.57 -1.80
C VAL A 146 8.16 -11.63 -2.09
N ARG A 147 8.55 -12.90 -2.05
CA ARG A 147 7.65 -14.05 -2.06
C ARG A 147 7.87 -14.85 -0.78
N PRO A 148 6.82 -15.09 0.03
CA PRO A 148 6.87 -15.92 1.22
C PRO A 148 7.10 -17.39 0.91
#